data_f134f9dab41502825a109747b79a6b52
#
_entry.id   f134f9dab41502825a109747b79a6b52
#
_cell.length_a   1.000
_cell.length_b   1.000
_cell.length_c   1.000
_cell.angle_alpha   90.00
_cell.angle_beta   90.00
_cell.angle_gamma   90.00
#
_symmetry.space_group_name_H-M   'P 1'
#
loop_
_entity.id
_entity.type
_entity.pdbx_description
1 polymer ?
#
loop_
_entity_poly.entity_id
_entity_poly.type
_entity_poly.pdbx_seq_one_letter_code
_entity_poly.pdbx_strand_id
1 'polypeptide(L)'
;MEEHVNDHLKRQLRRLATERPYQVVAGSAAALLLASGTGVLLAGTDDTPAPRQTTNAAVAEIAPRLDSAASRAQARVGATESSSASPSPSATTAAPNPDLTTRAAPKQTTAAPKSPSSKVLDYAYQAQTTYYYCGPAAVRNALSATGVGSTQDGLASRLGTTEMGTNSAEDTTRVLNAMVKGDPYQTRMIPGGAATGAQIDRLKADVVKAVGAGRGVVVNIAGDATDVDGGWHSFPGGHYIAVVGYRNEGRTVRIADSADPAASAYWISTTALAHWAATRGYSA
;
A
#
# COMPACT_ATOMS: atom_id res chain seq x y z
N MET A 1 -35.32 -11.62 31.15
CA MET A 1 -34.30 -10.91 30.35
C MET A 1 -32.86 -11.18 30.85
N GLU A 2 -32.65 -11.42 32.13
CA GLU A 2 -31.32 -11.71 32.72
C GLU A 2 -30.79 -13.12 32.39
N GLU A 3 -31.61 -14.13 32.20
CA GLU A 3 -31.14 -15.49 31.87
C GLU A 3 -30.47 -15.57 30.47
N HIS A 4 -30.98 -14.86 29.48
CA HIS A 4 -30.39 -14.86 28.13
C HIS A 4 -29.03 -14.16 28.05
N VAL A 5 -28.77 -13.15 28.87
CA VAL A 5 -27.48 -12.46 28.94
C VAL A 5 -26.44 -13.35 29.57
N ASN A 6 -26.83 -14.11 30.61
CA ASN A 6 -25.94 -15.03 31.33
C ASN A 6 -25.50 -16.22 30.45
N ASP A 7 -26.35 -16.73 29.59
CA ASP A 7 -26.02 -17.82 28.68
C ASP A 7 -25.11 -17.40 27.53
N HIS A 8 -25.25 -16.15 27.08
CA HIS A 8 -24.36 -15.60 26.07
C HIS A 8 -22.95 -15.38 26.64
N LEU A 9 -22.86 -14.88 27.85
CA LEU A 9 -21.59 -14.68 28.55
C LEU A 9 -20.84 -15.99 28.82
N LYS A 10 -21.58 -17.03 29.25
CA LYS A 10 -21.03 -18.39 29.46
C LYS A 10 -20.52 -19.04 28.17
N ARG A 11 -21.17 -18.80 27.03
CA ARG A 11 -20.69 -19.28 25.71
C ARG A 11 -19.42 -18.54 25.28
N GLN A 12 -19.33 -17.23 25.50
CA GLN A 12 -18.14 -16.42 25.20
C GLN A 12 -16.95 -16.88 26.06
N LEU A 13 -17.15 -17.08 27.36
CA LEU A 13 -16.10 -17.56 28.27
C LEU A 13 -15.63 -18.98 27.93
N ARG A 14 -16.52 -19.88 27.46
CA ARG A 14 -16.11 -21.21 26.97
C ARG A 14 -15.26 -21.16 25.73
N ARG A 15 -15.54 -20.23 24.77
CA ARG A 15 -14.70 -20.04 23.58
C ARG A 15 -13.31 -19.53 23.95
N LEU A 16 -13.20 -18.58 24.88
CA LEU A 16 -11.92 -18.09 25.39
C LEU A 16 -11.09 -19.19 26.07
N ALA A 17 -11.74 -20.18 26.70
CA ALA A 17 -11.07 -21.29 27.38
C ALA A 17 -10.68 -22.46 26.46
N THR A 18 -11.33 -22.61 25.30
CA THR A 18 -11.17 -23.81 24.44
C THR A 18 -10.49 -23.53 23.10
N GLU A 19 -10.51 -22.32 22.60
CA GLU A 19 -9.87 -21.99 21.32
C GLU A 19 -8.39 -21.63 21.51
N ARG A 20 -7.48 -22.33 20.84
CA ARG A 20 -6.03 -22.20 20.96
C ARG A 20 -5.49 -20.74 20.85
N PRO A 21 -5.98 -19.84 19.97
CA PRO A 21 -5.49 -18.47 19.91
C PRO A 21 -5.78 -17.68 21.18
N TYR A 22 -6.86 -17.97 21.90
CA TYR A 22 -7.22 -17.28 23.15
C TYR A 22 -6.46 -17.83 24.36
N GLN A 23 -6.00 -19.08 24.32
CA GLN A 23 -5.18 -19.66 25.38
C GLN A 23 -3.81 -19.00 25.47
N VAL A 24 -3.22 -18.60 24.35
CA VAL A 24 -1.92 -17.90 24.33
C VAL A 24 -2.05 -16.51 24.94
N VAL A 25 -3.13 -15.78 24.64
CA VAL A 25 -3.39 -14.44 25.19
C VAL A 25 -3.69 -14.50 26.69
N ALA A 26 -4.49 -15.50 27.14
CA ALA A 26 -4.80 -15.66 28.55
C ALA A 26 -3.57 -16.10 29.37
N GLY A 27 -2.70 -16.92 28.80
CA GLY A 27 -1.44 -17.33 29.42
C GLY A 27 -0.45 -16.16 29.61
N SER A 28 -0.37 -15.28 28.62
CA SER A 28 0.50 -14.10 28.69
C SER A 28 0.02 -13.06 29.70
N ALA A 29 -1.29 -12.85 29.83
CA ALA A 29 -1.85 -11.94 30.85
C ALA A 29 -1.67 -12.48 32.28
N ALA A 30 -1.81 -13.79 32.49
CA ALA A 30 -1.57 -14.41 33.81
C ALA A 30 -0.08 -14.36 34.20
N ALA A 31 0.85 -14.51 33.25
CA ALA A 31 2.28 -14.39 33.49
C ALA A 31 2.69 -12.96 33.88
N LEU A 32 2.06 -11.93 33.27
CA LEU A 32 2.30 -10.53 33.61
C LEU A 32 1.79 -10.14 35.02
N LEU A 33 0.65 -10.71 35.44
CA LEU A 33 0.12 -10.48 36.79
C LEU A 33 0.94 -11.16 37.90
N LEU A 34 1.56 -12.32 37.62
CA LEU A 34 2.46 -13.00 38.58
C LEU A 34 3.82 -12.30 38.67
N ALA A 35 4.32 -11.67 37.60
CA ALA A 35 5.58 -10.92 37.64
C ALA A 35 5.47 -9.56 38.33
N SER A 36 4.28 -8.96 38.39
CA SER A 36 4.04 -7.70 39.09
C SER A 36 3.66 -7.84 40.57
N GLY A 37 3.39 -9.05 41.07
CA GLY A 37 2.90 -9.31 42.41
C GLY A 37 3.93 -9.65 43.49
N THR A 38 5.23 -9.77 43.16
CA THR A 38 6.28 -10.18 44.13
C THR A 38 7.30 -9.09 44.48
N GLY A 39 6.96 -7.83 44.29
CA GLY A 39 7.87 -6.70 44.48
C GLY A 39 7.63 -5.80 45.70
N VAL A 40 6.92 -6.23 46.75
CA VAL A 40 6.81 -5.44 47.99
C VAL A 40 6.86 -6.36 49.17
N LEU A 41 8.06 -6.62 49.75
CA LEU A 41 8.36 -6.88 51.18
C LEU A 41 9.83 -7.24 51.31
N LEU A 42 10.71 -6.23 51.40
CA LEU A 42 11.95 -6.23 52.20
C LEU A 42 12.51 -4.79 52.23
N ALA A 43 11.94 -3.98 53.10
CA ALA A 43 12.57 -2.76 53.55
C ALA A 43 13.56 -3.14 54.67
N GLY A 44 14.83 -3.11 54.35
CA GLY A 44 15.95 -3.20 55.28
C GLY A 44 16.95 -2.13 54.92
N THR A 45 17.12 -1.21 55.82
CA THR A 45 18.04 -0.08 55.87
C THR A 45 19.46 -0.46 55.49
N ASP A 46 20.11 0.29 54.57
CA ASP A 46 21.43 0.89 54.74
C ASP A 46 21.79 1.82 53.57
N ASP A 47 22.18 3.02 53.90
CA ASP A 47 22.68 4.09 53.07
C ASP A 47 23.99 3.73 52.35
N THR A 48 24.01 3.78 51.03
CA THR A 48 25.19 4.21 50.23
C THR A 48 24.76 4.48 48.78
N PRO A 49 25.01 5.66 48.22
CA PRO A 49 24.63 5.94 46.83
C PRO A 49 25.68 5.38 45.86
N ALA A 50 25.24 4.50 44.97
CA ALA A 50 26.04 4.04 43.83
C ALA A 50 26.03 5.05 42.68
N PRO A 51 27.14 5.21 41.94
CA PRO A 51 27.28 6.25 40.92
C PRO A 51 26.45 5.92 39.66
N ARG A 52 25.75 6.94 39.17
CA ARG A 52 25.03 6.92 37.87
C ARG A 52 26.06 6.83 36.74
N GLN A 53 26.11 5.71 36.06
CA GLN A 53 26.75 5.62 34.75
C GLN A 53 25.76 6.16 33.70
N THR A 54 26.04 7.34 33.22
CA THR A 54 25.42 7.91 32.01
C THR A 54 26.02 7.25 30.78
N THR A 55 25.25 6.40 30.09
CA THR A 55 25.59 5.89 28.76
C THR A 55 25.34 6.98 27.71
N ASN A 56 26.28 7.91 27.54
CA ASN A 56 26.37 8.82 26.42
C ASN A 56 27.40 8.28 25.42
N ALA A 57 27.05 7.27 24.63
CA ALA A 57 27.96 6.72 23.63
C ALA A 57 27.27 6.34 22.30
N ALA A 58 26.09 6.90 21.96
CA ALA A 58 25.39 6.55 20.72
C ALA A 58 24.97 7.74 19.84
N VAL A 59 25.46 8.96 20.09
CA VAL A 59 25.05 10.15 19.29
C VAL A 59 26.21 10.82 18.53
N ALA A 60 27.43 10.31 18.59
CA ALA A 60 28.60 10.97 18.03
C ALA A 60 29.02 10.51 16.62
N GLU A 61 28.29 9.62 15.95
CA GLU A 61 28.76 9.05 14.65
C GLU A 61 27.85 9.33 13.43
N ILE A 62 26.86 10.23 13.54
CA ILE A 62 25.99 10.59 12.41
C ILE A 62 26.27 12.00 11.84
N ALA A 63 27.09 12.80 12.51
CA ALA A 63 27.33 14.19 12.09
C ALA A 63 28.24 14.44 10.86
N PRO A 64 29.17 13.55 10.40
CA PRO A 64 30.04 13.90 9.28
C PRO A 64 29.50 13.56 7.88
N ARG A 65 28.29 13.00 7.73
CA ARG A 65 27.77 12.60 6.40
C ARG A 65 26.79 13.57 5.74
N LEU A 66 26.41 14.64 6.40
CA LEU A 66 25.48 15.64 5.84
C LEU A 66 26.15 16.81 5.15
N ASP A 67 27.43 17.07 5.36
CA ASP A 67 28.15 18.20 4.74
C ASP A 67 28.68 17.92 3.32
N SER A 68 28.70 16.66 2.88
CA SER A 68 29.18 16.31 1.53
C SER A 68 28.13 16.42 0.43
N ALA A 69 26.86 16.57 0.76
CA ALA A 69 25.77 16.68 -0.21
C ALA A 69 25.40 18.12 -0.59
N ALA A 70 25.75 19.11 0.25
CA ALA A 70 25.43 20.50 0.01
C ALA A 70 26.43 21.22 -0.92
N SER A 71 27.63 20.68 -1.10
CA SER A 71 28.69 21.34 -1.92
C SER A 71 28.64 21.07 -3.43
N ARG A 72 27.71 20.22 -3.91
CA ARG A 72 27.62 19.92 -5.37
C ARG A 72 26.49 20.65 -6.10
N ALA A 73 25.69 21.43 -5.42
CA ALA A 73 24.53 22.13 -6.01
C ALA A 73 24.85 23.60 -6.41
N GLN A 74 26.00 24.15 -6.10
CA GLN A 74 26.33 25.57 -6.34
C GLN A 74 27.33 25.88 -7.51
N ALA A 75 27.67 24.89 -8.34
CA ALA A 75 28.66 25.08 -9.41
C ALA A 75 28.06 25.15 -10.82
N ARG A 76 26.79 25.50 -11.01
CA ARG A 76 26.19 25.65 -12.35
C ARG A 76 25.26 26.86 -12.46
N VAL A 77 25.73 28.05 -12.08
CA VAL A 77 25.11 29.30 -12.51
C VAL A 77 26.25 30.26 -12.84
N GLY A 78 26.53 30.42 -14.11
CA GLY A 78 27.46 31.44 -14.59
C GLY A 78 27.85 31.22 -16.04
N ALA A 79 27.52 32.20 -16.83
CA ALA A 79 27.89 32.44 -18.23
C ALA A 79 26.85 31.99 -19.28
N THR A 80 26.29 32.80 -20.17
CA THR A 80 26.69 34.14 -20.62
C THR A 80 25.52 34.71 -21.43
N GLU A 81 25.30 36.00 -21.28
CA GLU A 81 24.54 36.81 -22.21
C GLU A 81 25.34 36.99 -23.50
N SER A 82 24.71 37.05 -24.66
CA SER A 82 24.97 38.15 -25.62
C SER A 82 24.11 38.02 -26.88
N SER A 83 23.23 38.93 -27.04
CA SER A 83 23.06 39.89 -28.13
C SER A 83 22.86 39.42 -29.58
N SER A 84 21.70 39.82 -30.07
CA SER A 84 21.55 40.83 -31.13
C SER A 84 21.17 40.37 -32.54
N ALA A 85 20.15 41.06 -33.00
CA ALA A 85 19.84 41.55 -34.34
C ALA A 85 18.84 40.78 -35.21
N SER A 86 17.69 41.39 -35.28
CA SER A 86 16.77 41.40 -36.45
C SER A 86 17.44 41.94 -37.70
N PRO A 87 17.07 41.51 -38.91
CA PRO A 87 16.16 42.36 -39.68
C PRO A 87 15.06 41.60 -40.47
N SER A 88 13.91 42.20 -40.51
CA SER A 88 12.91 42.13 -41.59
C SER A 88 13.37 43.09 -42.72
N PRO A 89 12.88 43.12 -43.94
CA PRO A 89 11.73 42.46 -44.57
C PRO A 89 12.01 41.99 -46.02
N SER A 90 11.07 41.28 -46.64
CA SER A 90 10.63 41.60 -48.02
C SER A 90 9.43 40.76 -48.43
N ALA A 91 8.36 41.46 -48.75
CA ALA A 91 7.22 40.93 -49.42
C ALA A 91 7.59 40.53 -50.86
N THR A 92 7.21 39.33 -51.28
CA THR A 92 7.12 38.99 -52.68
C THR A 92 5.76 38.29 -52.92
N THR A 93 4.96 38.98 -53.63
CA THR A 93 3.68 38.51 -54.20
C THR A 93 3.96 37.32 -55.12
N ALA A 94 3.33 36.16 -54.81
CA ALA A 94 3.23 35.05 -55.74
C ALA A 94 1.76 34.68 -55.96
N ALA A 95 1.44 34.45 -57.20
CA ALA A 95 0.13 34.22 -57.78
C ALA A 95 -0.64 32.98 -57.25
N PRO A 96 -1.98 32.92 -57.40
CA PRO A 96 -2.78 31.85 -56.86
C PRO A 96 -2.56 30.53 -57.61
N ASN A 97 -2.24 29.48 -56.86
CA ASN A 97 -2.13 28.12 -57.35
C ASN A 97 -3.54 27.47 -57.28
N PRO A 98 -4.14 27.03 -58.36
CA PRO A 98 -5.42 26.34 -58.36
C PRO A 98 -5.22 24.82 -58.24
N ASP A 99 -4.93 24.35 -57.04
CA ASP A 99 -5.05 22.91 -56.73
C ASP A 99 -5.85 22.72 -55.45
N LEU A 100 -7.17 22.71 -55.62
CA LEU A 100 -8.12 22.30 -54.58
C LEU A 100 -8.09 20.78 -54.43
N THR A 101 -7.03 20.26 -53.84
CA THR A 101 -7.09 18.89 -53.33
C THR A 101 -7.98 18.88 -52.11
N THR A 102 -9.06 18.16 -52.22
CA THR A 102 -10.09 17.89 -51.26
C THR A 102 -9.46 17.47 -49.93
N ARG A 103 -9.45 18.40 -48.97
CA ARG A 103 -9.02 18.11 -47.58
C ARG A 103 -9.95 17.04 -47.01
N ALA A 104 -9.45 15.82 -46.87
CA ALA A 104 -10.18 14.74 -46.19
C ALA A 104 -10.64 15.23 -44.82
N ALA A 105 -11.93 15.14 -44.57
CA ALA A 105 -12.50 15.47 -43.26
C ALA A 105 -11.73 14.73 -42.16
N PRO A 106 -11.42 15.37 -41.00
CA PRO A 106 -10.77 14.69 -39.91
C PRO A 106 -11.65 13.54 -39.46
N LYS A 107 -11.07 12.33 -39.51
CA LYS A 107 -11.72 11.12 -39.05
C LYS A 107 -12.07 11.37 -37.57
N GLN A 108 -13.38 11.47 -37.26
CA GLN A 108 -13.84 11.59 -35.88
C GLN A 108 -13.33 10.37 -35.14
N THR A 109 -12.31 10.57 -34.30
CA THR A 109 -11.87 9.58 -33.33
C THR A 109 -13.01 9.48 -32.32
N THR A 110 -13.81 8.42 -32.40
CA THR A 110 -14.81 8.08 -31.38
C THR A 110 -14.07 8.03 -30.03
N ALA A 111 -14.40 8.94 -29.12
CA ALA A 111 -13.85 8.95 -27.79
C ALA A 111 -14.11 7.57 -27.14
N ALA A 112 -13.07 6.99 -26.55
CA ALA A 112 -13.20 5.72 -25.85
C ALA A 112 -14.31 5.83 -24.79
N PRO A 113 -15.11 4.78 -24.58
CA PRO A 113 -16.19 4.80 -23.59
C PRO A 113 -15.62 5.20 -22.20
N LYS A 114 -16.28 6.17 -21.58
CA LYS A 114 -15.90 6.59 -20.22
C LYS A 114 -16.07 5.41 -19.26
N SER A 115 -15.06 5.12 -18.44
CA SER A 115 -15.16 4.08 -17.40
C SER A 115 -16.35 4.35 -16.48
N PRO A 116 -17.03 3.31 -15.97
CA PRO A 116 -18.10 3.47 -14.98
C PRO A 116 -17.64 4.30 -13.77
N SER A 117 -18.54 5.01 -13.12
CA SER A 117 -18.23 5.78 -11.92
C SER A 117 -17.88 4.89 -10.70
N SER A 118 -18.31 3.63 -10.74
CA SER A 118 -18.02 2.62 -9.71
C SER A 118 -18.01 1.22 -10.32
N LYS A 119 -17.18 0.34 -9.75
CA LYS A 119 -17.15 -1.10 -10.05
C LYS A 119 -16.57 -1.86 -8.88
N VAL A 120 -17.14 -3.02 -8.58
CA VAL A 120 -16.58 -4.02 -7.66
C VAL A 120 -16.44 -5.32 -8.44
N LEU A 121 -15.30 -5.97 -8.29
CA LEU A 121 -15.02 -7.25 -8.93
C LEU A 121 -15.77 -8.37 -8.20
N ASP A 122 -16.19 -9.36 -8.95
CA ASP A 122 -16.52 -10.67 -8.40
C ASP A 122 -15.20 -11.40 -8.13
N TYR A 123 -14.93 -11.71 -6.86
CA TYR A 123 -13.69 -12.35 -6.44
C TYR A 123 -13.95 -13.31 -5.27
N ALA A 124 -13.18 -14.38 -5.20
CA ALA A 124 -13.26 -15.33 -4.11
C ALA A 124 -12.30 -14.92 -2.99
N TYR A 125 -12.81 -14.36 -1.89
CA TYR A 125 -12.01 -13.98 -0.74
C TYR A 125 -11.39 -15.19 -0.04
N GLN A 126 -10.16 -15.03 0.40
CA GLN A 126 -9.49 -15.94 1.32
C GLN A 126 -8.60 -15.15 2.28
N ALA A 127 -8.75 -15.42 3.59
CA ALA A 127 -7.82 -14.94 4.59
C ALA A 127 -6.44 -15.58 4.42
N GLN A 128 -5.39 -14.91 4.87
CA GLN A 128 -4.05 -15.50 4.90
C GLN A 128 -4.01 -16.71 5.85
N THR A 129 -3.32 -17.76 5.41
CA THR A 129 -3.26 -19.03 6.17
C THR A 129 -2.17 -19.04 7.22
N THR A 130 -1.22 -18.10 7.17
CA THR A 130 -0.17 -17.87 8.17
C THR A 130 0.19 -16.39 8.24
N TYR A 131 0.80 -15.94 9.34
CA TYR A 131 1.06 -14.52 9.61
C TYR A 131 1.92 -13.80 8.56
N TYR A 132 2.76 -14.51 7.80
CA TYR A 132 3.62 -13.95 6.77
C TYR A 132 3.10 -14.15 5.33
N TYR A 133 1.87 -14.67 5.15
CA TYR A 133 1.27 -14.91 3.83
C TYR A 133 0.37 -13.77 3.33
N CYS A 134 0.51 -12.56 3.85
CA CYS A 134 -0.26 -11.42 3.35
C CYS A 134 -0.04 -11.19 1.84
N GLY A 135 1.20 -11.29 1.34
CA GLY A 135 1.51 -11.19 -0.09
C GLY A 135 0.84 -12.28 -0.94
N PRO A 136 1.05 -13.58 -0.64
CA PRO A 136 0.35 -14.69 -1.28
C PRO A 136 -1.18 -14.56 -1.27
N ALA A 137 -1.76 -14.18 -0.13
CA ALA A 137 -3.21 -14.01 0.01
C ALA A 137 -3.75 -12.84 -0.82
N ALA A 138 -3.08 -11.68 -0.79
CA ALA A 138 -3.46 -10.52 -1.60
C ALA A 138 -3.38 -10.82 -3.11
N VAL A 139 -2.30 -11.47 -3.56
CA VAL A 139 -2.15 -11.91 -4.96
C VAL A 139 -3.23 -12.92 -5.33
N ARG A 140 -3.52 -13.89 -4.46
CA ARG A 140 -4.57 -14.89 -4.68
C ARG A 140 -5.94 -14.23 -4.81
N ASN A 141 -6.28 -13.30 -3.91
CA ASN A 141 -7.55 -12.57 -3.94
C ASN A 141 -7.69 -11.74 -5.22
N ALA A 142 -6.62 -11.07 -5.65
CA ALA A 142 -6.61 -10.32 -6.93
C ALA A 142 -6.76 -11.23 -8.15
N LEU A 143 -6.05 -12.38 -8.21
CA LEU A 143 -6.11 -13.34 -9.30
C LEU A 143 -7.49 -13.99 -9.41
N SER A 144 -8.17 -14.25 -8.30
CA SER A 144 -9.48 -14.89 -8.32
C SER A 144 -10.52 -14.11 -9.13
N ALA A 145 -10.39 -12.79 -9.21
CA ALA A 145 -11.25 -11.94 -10.04
C ALA A 145 -11.00 -12.12 -11.55
N THR A 146 -9.87 -12.68 -11.94
CA THR A 146 -9.55 -12.99 -13.35
C THR A 146 -9.89 -14.43 -13.74
N GLY A 147 -10.48 -15.21 -12.83
CA GLY A 147 -10.75 -16.64 -13.02
C GLY A 147 -9.52 -17.54 -12.87
N VAL A 148 -8.37 -16.98 -12.48
CA VAL A 148 -7.15 -17.76 -12.25
C VAL A 148 -7.16 -18.33 -10.85
N GLY A 149 -7.27 -19.67 -10.73
CA GLY A 149 -7.16 -20.40 -9.48
C GLY A 149 -5.71 -20.57 -9.04
N SER A 150 -5.44 -20.39 -7.74
CA SER A 150 -4.15 -20.61 -7.14
C SER A 150 -4.26 -20.84 -5.63
N THR A 151 -3.29 -21.54 -5.05
CA THR A 151 -3.14 -21.70 -3.60
C THR A 151 -2.16 -20.69 -3.05
N GLN A 152 -2.29 -20.32 -1.78
CA GLN A 152 -1.34 -19.41 -1.13
C GLN A 152 0.07 -20.02 -1.07
N ASP A 153 0.23 -21.33 -0.82
CA ASP A 153 1.54 -22.00 -0.81
C ASP A 153 2.21 -21.96 -2.18
N GLY A 154 1.46 -22.23 -3.25
CA GLY A 154 1.96 -22.14 -4.62
C GLY A 154 2.38 -20.71 -4.99
N LEU A 155 1.65 -19.71 -4.51
CA LEU A 155 1.99 -18.29 -4.69
C LEU A 155 3.18 -17.88 -3.81
N ALA A 156 3.26 -18.35 -2.57
CA ALA A 156 4.39 -18.08 -1.67
C ALA A 156 5.72 -18.54 -2.31
N SER A 157 5.74 -19.74 -2.87
CA SER A 157 6.90 -20.25 -3.58
C SER A 157 7.29 -19.39 -4.79
N ARG A 158 6.31 -18.93 -5.58
CA ARG A 158 6.55 -18.06 -6.75
C ARG A 158 6.99 -16.65 -6.37
N LEU A 159 6.45 -16.10 -5.28
CA LEU A 159 6.79 -14.77 -4.75
C LEU A 159 8.14 -14.75 -4.03
N GLY A 160 8.70 -15.91 -3.67
CA GLY A 160 9.86 -15.99 -2.79
C GLY A 160 9.52 -15.55 -1.36
N THR A 161 8.28 -15.77 -0.93
CA THR A 161 7.83 -15.43 0.41
C THR A 161 8.53 -16.28 1.46
N THR A 162 9.06 -15.62 2.48
CA THR A 162 9.70 -16.24 3.65
C THR A 162 8.93 -15.89 4.92
N GLU A 163 9.41 -16.31 6.08
CA GLU A 163 8.84 -15.87 7.37
C GLU A 163 8.91 -14.35 7.58
N MET A 164 9.74 -13.64 6.79
CA MET A 164 9.81 -12.18 6.75
C MET A 164 8.79 -11.56 5.79
N GLY A 165 7.95 -12.39 5.14
CA GLY A 165 6.96 -11.97 4.16
C GLY A 165 7.47 -11.95 2.71
N THR A 166 6.75 -11.27 1.83
CA THR A 166 7.11 -11.01 0.42
C THR A 166 7.87 -9.69 0.35
N ASN A 167 8.99 -9.65 -0.39
CA ASN A 167 9.91 -8.51 -0.34
C ASN A 167 9.34 -7.23 -0.94
N SER A 168 8.78 -7.27 -2.16
CA SER A 168 8.45 -6.04 -2.89
C SER A 168 7.24 -6.15 -3.81
N ALA A 169 6.73 -4.99 -4.25
CA ALA A 169 5.70 -4.92 -5.28
C ALA A 169 6.21 -5.43 -6.65
N GLU A 170 7.52 -5.50 -6.88
CA GLU A 170 8.11 -6.08 -8.08
C GLU A 170 7.86 -7.59 -8.13
N ASP A 171 7.98 -8.27 -6.98
CA ASP A 171 7.67 -9.70 -6.89
C ASP A 171 6.20 -9.99 -7.16
N THR A 172 5.29 -9.17 -6.61
CA THR A 172 3.86 -9.33 -6.89
C THR A 172 3.53 -9.04 -8.35
N THR A 173 4.14 -8.03 -8.98
CA THR A 173 3.99 -7.75 -10.43
C THR A 173 4.49 -8.92 -11.27
N ARG A 174 5.67 -9.43 -10.98
CA ARG A 174 6.27 -10.56 -11.70
C ARG A 174 5.38 -11.80 -11.66
N VAL A 175 4.85 -12.13 -10.48
CA VAL A 175 3.99 -13.31 -10.31
C VAL A 175 2.62 -13.11 -10.97
N LEU A 176 2.00 -11.93 -10.81
CA LEU A 176 0.73 -11.59 -11.46
C LEU A 176 0.85 -11.70 -12.99
N ASN A 177 1.91 -11.17 -13.60
CA ASN A 177 2.15 -11.27 -15.03
C ASN A 177 2.43 -12.71 -15.49
N ALA A 178 3.14 -13.50 -14.70
CA ALA A 178 3.33 -14.91 -15.02
C ALA A 178 2.04 -15.74 -15.00
N MET A 179 0.97 -15.24 -14.34
CA MET A 179 -0.30 -15.95 -14.18
C MET A 179 -1.44 -15.38 -15.02
N VAL A 180 -1.37 -14.10 -15.42
CA VAL A 180 -2.38 -13.43 -16.24
C VAL A 180 -1.81 -13.16 -17.62
N LYS A 181 -2.52 -13.62 -18.66
CA LYS A 181 -2.08 -13.49 -20.05
C LYS A 181 -1.88 -12.03 -20.47
N GLY A 182 -0.76 -11.74 -21.14
CA GLY A 182 -0.50 -10.45 -21.78
C GLY A 182 0.24 -9.46 -20.89
N ASP A 183 0.78 -9.90 -19.76
CA ASP A 183 1.62 -9.10 -18.84
C ASP A 183 1.02 -7.72 -18.49
N PRO A 184 -0.25 -7.67 -18.03
CA PRO A 184 -0.98 -6.40 -17.91
C PRO A 184 -0.60 -5.58 -16.69
N TYR A 185 0.18 -6.13 -15.75
CA TYR A 185 0.54 -5.46 -14.50
C TYR A 185 1.86 -4.71 -14.62
N GLN A 186 1.92 -3.56 -13.97
CA GLN A 186 3.14 -2.76 -13.84
C GLN A 186 3.41 -2.44 -12.38
N THR A 187 4.67 -2.51 -11.97
CA THR A 187 5.09 -2.04 -10.66
C THR A 187 5.08 -0.52 -10.62
N ARG A 188 4.49 0.05 -9.58
CA ARG A 188 4.49 1.47 -9.27
C ARG A 188 5.04 1.68 -7.87
N MET A 189 6.25 2.19 -7.76
CA MET A 189 6.83 2.56 -6.47
C MET A 189 6.34 3.95 -6.06
N ILE A 190 6.11 4.14 -4.77
CA ILE A 190 5.79 5.43 -4.16
C ILE A 190 6.94 5.77 -3.20
N PRO A 191 8.04 6.35 -3.70
CA PRO A 191 9.17 6.74 -2.86
C PRO A 191 8.80 7.91 -1.95
N GLY A 192 9.45 7.97 -0.78
CA GLY A 192 9.22 9.01 0.22
C GLY A 192 8.18 8.62 1.28
N GLY A 193 8.12 9.39 2.36
CA GLY A 193 7.25 9.11 3.51
C GLY A 193 5.77 9.47 3.31
N ALA A 194 5.42 10.12 2.18
CA ALA A 194 4.06 10.46 1.79
C ALA A 194 3.94 10.49 0.27
N ALA A 195 2.77 10.16 -0.25
CA ALA A 195 2.48 10.22 -1.68
C ALA A 195 2.27 11.69 -2.13
N THR A 196 2.79 12.03 -3.29
CA THR A 196 2.51 13.31 -3.98
C THR A 196 1.14 13.27 -4.66
N GLY A 197 0.58 14.43 -5.00
CA GLY A 197 -0.67 14.54 -5.75
C GLY A 197 -0.63 13.74 -7.08
N ALA A 198 0.48 13.78 -7.80
CA ALA A 198 0.66 13.03 -9.04
C ALA A 198 0.67 11.50 -8.81
N GLN A 199 1.22 11.02 -7.71
CA GLN A 199 1.19 9.59 -7.35
C GLN A 199 -0.21 9.15 -6.93
N ILE A 200 -0.97 9.99 -6.21
CA ILE A 200 -2.37 9.74 -5.86
C ILE A 200 -3.23 9.65 -7.14
N ASP A 201 -3.08 10.59 -8.07
CA ASP A 201 -3.81 10.59 -9.34
C ASP A 201 -3.44 9.39 -10.20
N ARG A 202 -2.16 8.99 -10.18
CA ARG A 202 -1.69 7.78 -10.87
C ARG A 202 -2.33 6.53 -10.29
N LEU A 203 -2.31 6.34 -8.96
CA LEU A 203 -2.94 5.19 -8.30
C LEU A 203 -4.44 5.13 -8.62
N LYS A 204 -5.13 6.28 -8.57
CA LYS A 204 -6.54 6.38 -8.94
C LYS A 204 -6.80 5.89 -10.38
N ALA A 205 -6.02 6.38 -11.33
CA ALA A 205 -6.15 6.02 -12.73
C ALA A 205 -5.83 4.53 -12.98
N ASP A 206 -4.77 4.02 -12.36
CA ASP A 206 -4.35 2.63 -12.47
C ASP A 206 -5.40 1.68 -11.88
N VAL A 207 -5.99 2.01 -10.71
CA VAL A 207 -7.10 1.24 -10.11
C VAL A 207 -8.33 1.22 -11.02
N VAL A 208 -8.76 2.38 -11.51
CA VAL A 208 -9.93 2.46 -12.41
C VAL A 208 -9.70 1.63 -13.67
N LYS A 209 -8.51 1.69 -14.26
CA LYS A 209 -8.12 0.92 -15.44
C LYS A 209 -8.09 -0.58 -15.15
N ALA A 210 -7.40 -1.01 -14.08
CA ALA A 210 -7.26 -2.43 -13.76
C ALA A 210 -8.60 -3.07 -13.39
N VAL A 211 -9.34 -2.47 -12.45
CA VAL A 211 -10.66 -2.95 -12.02
C VAL A 211 -11.67 -2.85 -13.18
N GLY A 212 -11.61 -1.80 -13.98
CA GLY A 212 -12.40 -1.67 -15.22
C GLY A 212 -12.19 -2.86 -16.17
N ALA A 213 -10.96 -3.36 -16.25
CA ALA A 213 -10.58 -4.53 -17.05
C ALA A 213 -10.74 -5.88 -16.31
N GLY A 214 -11.38 -5.92 -15.15
CA GLY A 214 -11.63 -7.16 -14.40
C GLY A 214 -10.46 -7.66 -13.56
N ARG A 215 -9.44 -6.83 -13.28
CA ARG A 215 -8.23 -7.21 -12.52
C ARG A 215 -8.17 -6.49 -11.18
N GLY A 216 -7.83 -7.22 -10.12
CA GLY A 216 -7.48 -6.63 -8.83
C GLY A 216 -6.10 -5.96 -8.87
N VAL A 217 -5.86 -4.99 -8.00
CA VAL A 217 -4.55 -4.34 -7.79
C VAL A 217 -3.99 -4.81 -6.47
N VAL A 218 -2.72 -5.19 -6.42
CA VAL A 218 -2.05 -5.61 -5.18
C VAL A 218 -1.19 -4.46 -4.68
N VAL A 219 -1.40 -4.06 -3.41
CA VAL A 219 -0.73 -2.91 -2.79
C VAL A 219 0.07 -3.38 -1.58
N ASN A 220 1.34 -2.99 -1.52
CA ASN A 220 2.18 -3.11 -0.34
C ASN A 220 2.04 -1.83 0.47
N ILE A 221 1.72 -1.96 1.75
CA ILE A 221 1.45 -0.86 2.68
C ILE A 221 2.31 -0.98 3.93
N ALA A 222 2.52 0.14 4.64
CA ALA A 222 3.16 0.14 5.95
C ALA A 222 2.66 1.31 6.81
N GLY A 223 2.61 1.11 8.13
CA GLY A 223 2.08 2.08 9.09
C GLY A 223 0.57 1.99 9.23
N ASP A 224 -0.09 3.13 9.39
CA ASP A 224 -1.49 3.22 9.80
C ASP A 224 -2.34 3.93 8.75
N ALA A 225 -3.62 3.56 8.68
CA ALA A 225 -4.61 4.28 7.90
C ALA A 225 -5.99 4.16 8.53
N THR A 226 -6.86 5.14 8.24
CA THR A 226 -8.27 5.12 8.64
C THR A 226 -9.13 4.96 7.40
N ASP A 227 -10.09 4.06 7.44
CA ASP A 227 -11.05 3.84 6.38
C ASP A 227 -12.18 4.92 6.38
N VAL A 228 -13.12 4.84 5.43
CA VAL A 228 -14.17 5.86 5.30
C VAL A 228 -15.24 5.77 6.39
N ASP A 229 -15.31 4.66 7.10
CA ASP A 229 -16.27 4.41 8.18
C ASP A 229 -15.64 4.66 9.56
N GLY A 230 -14.37 5.13 9.59
CA GLY A 230 -13.62 5.45 10.81
C GLY A 230 -12.87 4.26 11.40
N GLY A 231 -12.85 3.11 10.73
CA GLY A 231 -12.06 1.94 11.12
C GLY A 231 -10.56 2.22 11.01
N TRP A 232 -9.82 1.91 12.06
CA TRP A 232 -8.37 2.09 12.10
C TRP A 232 -7.64 0.78 11.79
N HIS A 233 -6.70 0.85 10.85
CA HIS A 233 -5.89 -0.27 10.39
C HIS A 233 -4.42 0.03 10.63
N SER A 234 -3.67 -0.92 11.22
CA SER A 234 -2.28 -0.73 11.63
C SER A 234 -1.41 -1.91 11.25
N PHE A 235 -0.43 -1.67 10.38
CA PHE A 235 0.56 -2.65 9.92
C PHE A 235 1.96 -2.03 9.89
N PRO A 236 2.56 -1.72 11.05
CA PRO A 236 3.85 -1.01 11.13
C PRO A 236 5.00 -1.79 10.48
N GLY A 237 4.94 -3.12 10.47
CA GLY A 237 5.92 -3.99 9.81
C GLY A 237 5.73 -4.14 8.29
N GLY A 238 4.61 -3.63 7.77
CA GLY A 238 4.20 -3.81 6.38
C GLY A 238 3.16 -4.91 6.19
N HIS A 239 2.35 -4.77 5.14
CA HIS A 239 1.28 -5.70 4.81
C HIS A 239 0.94 -5.62 3.32
N TYR A 240 0.32 -6.66 2.78
CA TYR A 240 -0.20 -6.68 1.42
C TYR A 240 -1.71 -6.81 1.43
N ILE A 241 -2.37 -5.94 0.66
CA ILE A 241 -3.82 -5.92 0.47
C ILE A 241 -4.16 -5.97 -1.02
N ALA A 242 -5.38 -6.40 -1.36
CA ALA A 242 -5.89 -6.33 -2.71
C ALA A 242 -6.96 -5.24 -2.84
N VAL A 243 -6.86 -4.39 -3.86
CA VAL A 243 -7.94 -3.49 -4.28
C VAL A 243 -8.81 -4.25 -5.26
N VAL A 244 -10.07 -4.44 -4.91
CA VAL A 244 -11.04 -5.24 -5.67
C VAL A 244 -12.23 -4.42 -6.17
N GLY A 245 -12.20 -3.11 -5.98
CA GLY A 245 -13.27 -2.24 -6.45
C GLY A 245 -12.95 -0.76 -6.26
N TYR A 246 -13.79 0.07 -6.85
CA TYR A 246 -13.76 1.51 -6.67
C TYR A 246 -15.17 2.11 -6.76
N ARG A 247 -15.33 3.30 -6.17
CA ARG A 247 -16.50 4.18 -6.32
C ARG A 247 -16.05 5.63 -6.45
N ASN A 248 -16.98 6.51 -6.80
CA ASN A 248 -16.69 7.94 -6.99
C ASN A 248 -15.55 8.18 -8.00
N GLU A 249 -15.57 7.48 -9.15
CA GLU A 249 -14.55 7.62 -10.20
C GLU A 249 -13.13 7.30 -9.71
N GLY A 250 -13.00 6.37 -8.78
CA GLY A 250 -11.73 5.93 -8.21
C GLY A 250 -11.23 6.77 -7.03
N ARG A 251 -12.00 7.75 -6.51
CA ARG A 251 -11.62 8.49 -5.30
C ARG A 251 -11.72 7.65 -4.03
N THR A 252 -12.50 6.59 -4.06
CA THR A 252 -12.63 5.62 -2.96
C THR A 252 -12.46 4.22 -3.53
N VAL A 253 -11.70 3.38 -2.86
CA VAL A 253 -11.39 2.02 -3.29
C VAL A 253 -11.85 0.99 -2.26
N ARG A 254 -12.25 -0.19 -2.74
CA ARG A 254 -12.61 -1.33 -1.90
C ARG A 254 -11.41 -2.23 -1.72
N ILE A 255 -11.05 -2.44 -0.48
CA ILE A 255 -9.98 -3.34 -0.09
C ILE A 255 -10.55 -4.73 0.19
N ALA A 256 -9.82 -5.76 -0.19
CA ALA A 256 -9.88 -7.11 0.35
C ALA A 256 -8.63 -7.30 1.20
N ASP A 257 -8.82 -7.37 2.51
CA ASP A 257 -7.77 -7.53 3.50
C ASP A 257 -7.78 -8.98 4.02
N SER A 258 -6.62 -9.62 3.98
CA SER A 258 -6.48 -11.03 4.37
C SER A 258 -6.11 -11.24 5.82
N ALA A 259 -5.80 -10.18 6.57
CA ALA A 259 -5.29 -10.27 7.94
C ALA A 259 -6.38 -10.67 8.93
N ASP A 260 -7.59 -10.13 8.78
CA ASP A 260 -8.72 -10.41 9.67
C ASP A 260 -9.97 -10.83 8.86
N PRO A 261 -10.41 -12.09 8.97
CA PRO A 261 -11.62 -12.54 8.31
C PRO A 261 -12.89 -11.80 8.76
N ALA A 262 -12.92 -11.24 9.97
CA ALA A 262 -14.07 -10.48 10.48
C ALA A 262 -14.13 -9.06 9.89
N ALA A 263 -12.99 -8.52 9.45
CA ALA A 263 -12.84 -7.23 8.78
C ALA A 263 -12.29 -7.40 7.35
N SER A 264 -12.75 -8.43 6.65
CA SER A 264 -12.22 -8.88 5.36
C SER A 264 -12.31 -7.86 4.21
N ALA A 265 -13.16 -6.84 4.33
CA ALA A 265 -13.31 -5.82 3.30
C ALA A 265 -13.83 -4.50 3.85
N TYR A 266 -13.22 -3.40 3.42
CA TYR A 266 -13.59 -2.04 3.79
C TYR A 266 -13.37 -1.07 2.62
N TRP A 267 -13.87 0.16 2.77
CA TRP A 267 -13.66 1.23 1.81
C TRP A 267 -12.67 2.27 2.37
N ILE A 268 -11.68 2.64 1.59
CA ILE A 268 -10.70 3.67 1.97
C ILE A 268 -10.57 4.72 0.86
N SER A 269 -10.26 5.97 1.20
CA SER A 269 -9.96 6.97 0.18
C SER A 269 -8.67 6.61 -0.57
N THR A 270 -8.63 6.85 -1.88
CA THR A 270 -7.42 6.61 -2.68
C THR A 270 -6.24 7.44 -2.20
N THR A 271 -6.51 8.63 -1.64
CA THR A 271 -5.49 9.46 -1.00
C THR A 271 -4.88 8.78 0.22
N ALA A 272 -5.71 8.27 1.14
CA ALA A 272 -5.22 7.55 2.31
C ALA A 272 -4.45 6.27 1.91
N LEU A 273 -4.97 5.50 0.95
CA LEU A 273 -4.27 4.33 0.42
C LEU A 273 -2.91 4.68 -0.19
N ALA A 274 -2.81 5.77 -0.96
CA ALA A 274 -1.55 6.19 -1.55
C ALA A 274 -0.51 6.59 -0.48
N HIS A 275 -0.92 7.29 0.57
CA HIS A 275 -0.05 7.60 1.70
C HIS A 275 0.36 6.33 2.46
N TRP A 276 -0.54 5.39 2.64
CA TRP A 276 -0.28 4.10 3.30
C TRP A 276 0.68 3.22 2.51
N ALA A 277 0.68 3.34 1.16
CA ALA A 277 1.62 2.69 0.26
C ALA A 277 2.95 3.47 0.07
N ALA A 278 3.12 4.61 0.75
CA ALA A 278 4.37 5.38 0.70
C ALA A 278 5.55 4.55 1.25
N THR A 279 6.75 4.75 0.71
CA THR A 279 7.94 3.90 0.88
C THR A 279 7.83 2.49 0.31
N ARG A 280 6.67 2.14 -0.19
CA ARG A 280 6.30 0.84 -0.78
C ARG A 280 5.83 1.06 -2.22
N GLY A 281 5.00 0.18 -2.72
CA GLY A 281 4.48 0.28 -4.07
C GLY A 281 3.29 -0.63 -4.30
N TYR A 282 2.84 -0.72 -5.55
CA TYR A 282 1.73 -1.55 -5.94
C TYR A 282 1.91 -2.16 -7.33
N SER A 283 1.12 -3.18 -7.63
CA SER A 283 1.02 -3.88 -8.92
C SER A 283 -0.36 -3.62 -9.52
N ALA A 284 -0.43 -2.90 -10.66
CA ALA A 284 -1.69 -2.56 -11.33
C ALA A 284 -1.64 -2.71 -12.85
#